data_c33beca85b0881bcd6f2ebdc00103c92
#
_entry.id   c33beca85b0881bcd6f2ebdc00103c92
#
_cell.length_a   1.000
_cell.length_b   1.000
_cell.length_c   1.000
_cell.angle_alpha   90.00
_cell.angle_beta   90.00
_cell.angle_gamma   90.00
#
_symmetry.space_group_name_H-M   'P 1'
#
loop_
_entity.id
_entity.type
_entity.pdbx_description
1 polymer ?
#
loop_
_entity_poly.entity_id
_entity_poly.type
_entity_poly.pdbx_seq_one_letter_code
_entity_poly.pdbx_strand_id
1 'polypeptide(L)'
;MRYKVLALDLDGTLTNTEKVITPRTKAALQEAARRGVCIVLASGRPTVGIEPLARELELEKYGGCILSYNGGKIIDCRTGQTLVQHAFPADLIEPVCTFSRYWNVVPLTYDKNGIVTEVPDAPYVLEEARINKIPVRKVENLPAEVTYPINKLLLTGDPADMPHVEELMQQEFAGKLSICRSAPFFIETMPLGVGKDTSLEILLRAKGLTPANLMACGDGWNDLPMICLAGMGVAMGNAQPPVKAAANYLTADNDHDGVGLAVEKFILNEET
;
A
#
# COMPACT_ATOMS: atom_id res chain seq x y z
N MET A 1 1.97 7.84 26.48
CA MET A 1 1.89 6.92 25.34
C MET A 1 3.04 7.21 24.38
N ARG A 2 3.93 6.25 24.19
CA ARG A 2 5.14 6.35 23.37
C ARG A 2 4.83 6.41 21.87
N TYR A 3 3.99 5.49 21.39
CA TYR A 3 3.64 5.39 19.97
C TYR A 3 2.41 6.24 19.66
N LYS A 4 2.59 7.23 18.77
CA LYS A 4 1.56 8.18 18.34
C LYS A 4 1.01 7.87 16.95
N VAL A 5 1.75 7.09 16.17
CA VAL A 5 1.39 6.61 14.84
C VAL A 5 1.53 5.10 14.81
N LEU A 6 0.52 4.42 14.26
CA LEU A 6 0.50 2.98 14.02
C LEU A 6 0.29 2.75 12.52
N ALA A 7 1.33 2.30 11.83
CA ALA A 7 1.25 1.91 10.41
C ALA A 7 1.00 0.41 10.28
N LEU A 8 0.01 0.05 9.49
CA LEU A 8 -0.43 -1.32 9.29
C LEU A 8 -0.46 -1.66 7.80
N ASP A 9 0.30 -2.67 7.39
CA ASP A 9 0.00 -3.32 6.13
C ASP A 9 -1.36 -4.02 6.19
N LEU A 10 -1.93 -4.39 5.04
CA LEU A 10 -3.27 -4.95 4.93
C LEU A 10 -3.26 -6.46 4.72
N ASP A 11 -2.70 -6.89 3.59
CA ASP A 11 -2.81 -8.27 3.12
C ASP A 11 -1.77 -9.18 3.79
N GLY A 12 -2.21 -10.11 4.63
CA GLY A 12 -1.30 -10.92 5.46
C GLY A 12 -0.89 -10.25 6.77
N THR A 13 -1.41 -9.03 7.05
CA THR A 13 -1.14 -8.28 8.28
C THR A 13 -2.44 -7.91 8.99
N LEU A 14 -3.13 -6.85 8.56
CA LEU A 14 -4.36 -6.38 9.21
C LEU A 14 -5.54 -7.32 8.94
N THR A 15 -5.66 -7.80 7.72
CA THR A 15 -6.73 -8.70 7.31
C THR A 15 -6.28 -10.16 7.39
N ASN A 16 -7.17 -11.02 7.84
CA ASN A 16 -6.98 -12.47 7.86
C ASN A 16 -7.03 -13.07 6.44
N THR A 17 -6.91 -14.39 6.33
CA THR A 17 -6.98 -15.12 5.04
C THR A 17 -8.33 -14.90 4.32
N GLU A 18 -9.41 -14.65 5.06
CA GLU A 18 -10.74 -14.32 4.51
C GLU A 18 -10.89 -12.85 4.09
N LYS A 19 -9.83 -12.04 4.21
CA LYS A 19 -9.79 -10.60 3.88
C LYS A 19 -10.74 -9.75 4.74
N VAL A 20 -10.89 -10.11 6.00
CA VAL A 20 -11.66 -9.37 7.01
C VAL A 20 -10.78 -8.98 8.20
N ILE A 21 -11.13 -7.88 8.87
CA ILE A 21 -10.53 -7.50 10.15
C ILE A 21 -11.26 -8.27 11.25
N THR A 22 -10.52 -9.03 12.08
CA THR A 22 -11.13 -9.79 13.16
C THR A 22 -11.73 -8.88 14.23
N PRO A 23 -12.78 -9.30 14.95
CA PRO A 23 -13.43 -8.48 15.97
C PRO A 23 -12.47 -7.99 17.07
N ARG A 24 -11.50 -8.83 17.49
CA ARG A 24 -10.50 -8.47 18.50
C ARG A 24 -9.56 -7.38 17.99
N THR A 25 -8.99 -7.60 16.81
CA THR A 25 -8.10 -6.63 16.17
C THR A 25 -8.80 -5.30 15.95
N LYS A 26 -10.05 -5.32 15.45
CA LYS A 26 -10.88 -4.13 15.27
C LYS A 26 -11.09 -3.37 16.59
N ALA A 27 -11.47 -4.06 17.66
CA ALA A 27 -11.69 -3.45 18.97
C ALA A 27 -10.41 -2.80 19.53
N ALA A 28 -9.25 -3.48 19.41
CA ALA A 28 -7.96 -2.95 19.84
C ALA A 28 -7.57 -1.69 19.07
N LEU A 29 -7.76 -1.68 17.74
CA LEU A 29 -7.46 -0.53 16.88
C LEU A 29 -8.38 0.66 17.18
N GLN A 30 -9.66 0.43 17.36
CA GLN A 30 -10.61 1.49 17.71
C GLN A 30 -10.30 2.09 19.09
N GLU A 31 -9.85 1.28 20.06
CA GLU A 31 -9.43 1.79 21.36
C GLU A 31 -8.12 2.60 21.25
N ALA A 32 -7.14 2.13 20.49
CA ALA A 32 -5.93 2.88 20.21
C ALA A 32 -6.23 4.24 19.55
N ALA A 33 -7.12 4.26 18.57
CA ALA A 33 -7.58 5.48 17.90
C ALA A 33 -8.30 6.44 18.88
N ARG A 34 -9.16 5.92 19.78
CA ARG A 34 -9.79 6.72 20.85
C ARG A 34 -8.78 7.36 21.80
N ARG A 35 -7.65 6.69 22.04
CA ARG A 35 -6.53 7.24 22.85
C ARG A 35 -5.64 8.22 22.08
N GLY A 36 -6.00 8.53 20.83
CA GLY A 36 -5.29 9.52 19.99
C GLY A 36 -4.13 8.98 19.17
N VAL A 37 -4.04 7.65 18.98
CA VAL A 37 -3.09 7.06 18.01
C VAL A 37 -3.60 7.28 16.59
N CYS A 38 -2.77 7.86 15.73
CA CYS A 38 -3.05 7.98 14.31
C CYS A 38 -2.80 6.64 13.61
N ILE A 39 -3.87 5.96 13.21
CA ILE A 39 -3.76 4.70 12.45
C ILE A 39 -3.54 5.03 10.98
N VAL A 40 -2.53 4.42 10.38
CA VAL A 40 -2.19 4.54 8.95
C VAL A 40 -2.35 3.17 8.30
N LEU A 41 -3.31 3.04 7.39
CA LEU A 41 -3.45 1.84 6.56
C LEU A 41 -2.48 1.97 5.38
N ALA A 42 -1.40 1.16 5.39
CA ALA A 42 -0.27 1.28 4.47
C ALA A 42 -0.19 0.09 3.52
N SER A 43 -0.61 0.27 2.26
CA SER A 43 -0.72 -0.84 1.29
C SER A 43 -0.24 -0.46 -0.12
N GLY A 44 0.10 -1.48 -0.92
CA GLY A 44 0.28 -1.36 -2.37
C GLY A 44 -1.01 -1.12 -3.15
N ARG A 45 -2.17 -1.38 -2.51
CA ARG A 45 -3.48 -1.18 -3.13
C ARG A 45 -3.72 0.27 -3.53
N PRO A 46 -4.58 0.53 -4.54
CA PRO A 46 -5.09 1.87 -4.83
C PRO A 46 -5.93 2.41 -3.66
N THR A 47 -6.03 3.72 -3.53
CA THR A 47 -6.77 4.38 -2.44
C THR A 47 -8.19 3.83 -2.29
N VAL A 48 -8.92 3.72 -3.40
CA VAL A 48 -10.30 3.20 -3.42
C VAL A 48 -10.43 1.76 -2.91
N GLY A 49 -9.37 0.95 -3.04
CA GLY A 49 -9.32 -0.42 -2.52
C GLY A 49 -9.05 -0.50 -1.00
N ILE A 50 -8.60 0.60 -0.38
CA ILE A 50 -8.31 0.68 1.06
C ILE A 50 -9.48 1.33 1.83
N GLU A 51 -10.19 2.26 1.19
CA GLU A 51 -11.29 3.02 1.81
C GLU A 51 -12.34 2.19 2.56
N PRO A 52 -12.77 1.00 2.09
CA PRO A 52 -13.72 0.18 2.84
C PRO A 52 -13.21 -0.20 4.24
N LEU A 53 -11.91 -0.54 4.38
CA LEU A 53 -11.30 -0.87 5.66
C LEU A 53 -11.12 0.37 6.55
N ALA A 54 -10.79 1.52 5.96
CA ALA A 54 -10.71 2.79 6.67
C ALA A 54 -12.08 3.19 7.27
N ARG A 55 -13.17 3.00 6.50
CA ARG A 55 -14.55 3.22 6.98
C ARG A 55 -14.93 2.22 8.08
N GLU A 56 -14.56 0.94 7.91
CA GLU A 56 -14.81 -0.10 8.92
C GLU A 56 -14.15 0.22 10.27
N LEU A 57 -12.95 0.81 10.27
CA LEU A 57 -12.22 1.25 11.46
C LEU A 57 -12.61 2.65 11.95
N GLU A 58 -13.57 3.32 11.29
CA GLU A 58 -14.02 4.69 11.61
C GLU A 58 -12.87 5.73 11.59
N LEU A 59 -11.89 5.59 10.66
CA LEU A 59 -10.72 6.47 10.64
C LEU A 59 -11.06 7.93 10.35
N GLU A 60 -12.17 8.20 9.66
CA GLU A 60 -12.71 9.55 9.47
C GLU A 60 -13.01 10.22 10.82
N LYS A 61 -13.61 9.50 11.75
CA LYS A 61 -13.96 9.99 13.09
C LYS A 61 -12.73 10.24 13.95
N TYR A 62 -11.76 9.33 13.92
CA TYR A 62 -10.62 9.36 14.84
C TYR A 62 -9.36 10.03 14.25
N GLY A 63 -9.31 10.33 12.94
CA GLY A 63 -8.20 11.04 12.31
C GLY A 63 -7.06 10.15 11.88
N GLY A 64 -7.35 8.99 11.31
CA GLY A 64 -6.37 8.11 10.67
C GLY A 64 -6.03 8.54 9.24
N CYS A 65 -5.14 7.81 8.60
CA CYS A 65 -4.69 8.06 7.23
C CYS A 65 -4.73 6.78 6.38
N ILE A 66 -4.90 6.96 5.07
CA ILE A 66 -4.64 5.94 4.06
C ILE A 66 -3.31 6.25 3.38
N LEU A 67 -2.36 5.32 3.42
CA LEU A 67 -1.14 5.32 2.63
C LEU A 67 -1.29 4.26 1.54
N SER A 68 -1.53 4.69 0.31
CA SER A 68 -1.77 3.84 -0.86
C SER A 68 -0.58 3.82 -1.82
N TYR A 69 -0.62 2.88 -2.76
CA TYR A 69 0.41 2.72 -3.80
C TYR A 69 1.82 2.58 -3.22
N ASN A 70 1.99 1.77 -2.16
CA ASN A 70 3.29 1.58 -1.46
C ASN A 70 3.97 2.90 -1.04
N GLY A 71 3.20 3.92 -0.67
CA GLY A 71 3.72 5.25 -0.31
C GLY A 71 3.48 6.31 -1.39
N GLY A 72 2.93 5.95 -2.53
CA GLY A 72 2.63 6.92 -3.60
C GLY A 72 1.71 8.05 -3.18
N LYS A 73 0.82 7.80 -2.20
CA LYS A 73 -0.14 8.81 -1.74
C LYS A 73 -0.52 8.60 -0.28
N ILE A 74 -0.62 9.70 0.47
CA ILE A 74 -1.23 9.70 1.82
C ILE A 74 -2.42 10.65 1.83
N ILE A 75 -3.56 10.16 2.32
CA ILE A 75 -4.79 10.92 2.51
C ILE A 75 -5.15 10.92 3.99
N ASP A 76 -5.48 12.07 4.53
CA ASP A 76 -6.12 12.23 5.85
C ASP A 76 -7.59 11.83 5.74
N CYS A 77 -8.00 10.80 6.49
CA CYS A 77 -9.36 10.28 6.40
C CYS A 77 -10.42 11.24 6.92
N ARG A 78 -10.07 12.14 7.85
CA ARG A 78 -11.00 13.10 8.45
C ARG A 78 -11.35 14.23 7.50
N THR A 79 -10.34 14.74 6.77
CA THR A 79 -10.49 15.92 5.91
C THR A 79 -10.61 15.59 4.43
N GLY A 80 -10.23 14.37 4.04
CA GLY A 80 -10.08 13.97 2.64
C GLY A 80 -8.88 14.63 1.94
N GLN A 81 -8.06 15.40 2.67
CA GLN A 81 -6.90 16.07 2.11
C GLN A 81 -5.78 15.09 1.76
N THR A 82 -5.19 15.30 0.59
CA THR A 82 -3.94 14.62 0.22
C THR A 82 -2.77 15.30 0.95
N LEU A 83 -2.13 14.55 1.86
CA LEU A 83 -0.97 15.02 2.63
C LEU A 83 0.35 14.77 1.90
N VAL A 84 0.44 13.68 1.15
CA VAL A 84 1.60 13.29 0.34
C VAL A 84 1.10 12.79 -1.01
N GLN A 85 1.75 13.23 -2.08
CA GLN A 85 1.49 12.78 -3.45
C GLN A 85 2.81 12.67 -4.20
N HIS A 86 3.19 11.45 -4.54
CA HIS A 86 4.27 11.15 -5.47
C HIS A 86 3.64 10.84 -6.82
N ALA A 87 3.53 11.84 -7.68
CA ALA A 87 2.94 11.68 -8.99
C ALA A 87 3.90 10.93 -9.93
N PHE A 88 3.36 9.99 -10.70
CA PHE A 88 4.07 9.35 -11.80
C PHE A 88 4.50 10.40 -12.82
N PRO A 89 5.73 10.36 -13.37
CA PRO A 89 6.17 11.33 -14.36
C PRO A 89 5.26 11.31 -15.60
N ALA A 90 4.61 12.43 -15.88
CA ALA A 90 3.59 12.51 -16.93
C ALA A 90 4.19 12.23 -18.34
N ASP A 91 5.44 12.61 -18.57
CA ASP A 91 6.19 12.37 -19.80
C ASP A 91 6.57 10.90 -20.01
N LEU A 92 6.45 10.05 -18.98
CA LEU A 92 6.71 8.61 -19.09
C LEU A 92 5.44 7.76 -19.27
N ILE A 93 4.24 8.34 -19.22
CA ILE A 93 2.98 7.59 -19.41
C ILE A 93 2.93 6.98 -20.81
N GLU A 94 3.09 7.80 -21.86
CA GLU A 94 3.08 7.31 -23.24
C GLU A 94 4.24 6.35 -23.55
N PRO A 95 5.51 6.61 -23.14
CA PRO A 95 6.59 5.63 -23.31
C PRO A 95 6.29 4.27 -22.67
N VAL A 96 5.75 4.23 -21.44
CA VAL A 96 5.38 2.98 -20.77
C VAL A 96 4.24 2.26 -21.49
N CYS A 97 3.22 2.98 -21.95
CA CYS A 97 2.13 2.39 -22.73
C CYS A 97 2.60 1.87 -24.10
N THR A 98 3.52 2.58 -24.75
CA THR A 98 4.12 2.12 -26.02
C THR A 98 4.95 0.86 -25.81
N PHE A 99 5.78 0.81 -24.77
CA PHE A 99 6.51 -0.39 -24.35
C PHE A 99 5.54 -1.56 -24.11
N SER A 100 4.46 -1.31 -23.38
CA SER A 100 3.44 -2.33 -23.06
C SER A 100 2.80 -2.94 -24.30
N ARG A 101 2.45 -2.10 -25.28
CA ARG A 101 1.87 -2.57 -26.55
C ARG A 101 2.87 -3.42 -27.35
N TYR A 102 4.15 -3.03 -27.37
CA TYR A 102 5.20 -3.77 -28.07
C TYR A 102 5.40 -5.17 -27.49
N TRP A 103 5.37 -5.31 -26.16
CA TRP A 103 5.58 -6.57 -25.45
C TRP A 103 4.27 -7.31 -25.14
N ASN A 104 3.14 -6.89 -25.72
CA ASN A 104 1.82 -7.52 -25.57
C ASN A 104 1.41 -7.70 -24.10
N VAL A 105 1.72 -6.71 -23.25
CA VAL A 105 1.23 -6.61 -21.88
C VAL A 105 0.26 -5.45 -21.76
N VAL A 106 -0.70 -5.56 -20.84
CA VAL A 106 -1.80 -4.59 -20.72
C VAL A 106 -1.48 -3.59 -19.61
N PRO A 107 -1.35 -2.29 -19.92
CA PRO A 107 -1.20 -1.24 -18.94
C PRO A 107 -2.56 -0.84 -18.36
N LEU A 108 -2.57 -0.58 -17.06
CA LEU A 108 -3.70 0.01 -16.35
C LEU A 108 -3.21 1.03 -15.33
N THR A 109 -4.09 1.96 -14.97
CA THR A 109 -3.91 2.88 -13.87
C THR A 109 -5.23 3.03 -13.12
N TYR A 110 -5.30 4.01 -12.22
CA TYR A 110 -6.46 4.21 -11.36
C TYR A 110 -6.89 5.67 -11.37
N ASP A 111 -8.19 5.89 -11.34
CA ASP A 111 -8.79 7.16 -10.98
C ASP A 111 -9.52 7.05 -9.63
N LYS A 112 -10.30 8.06 -9.27
CA LYS A 112 -11.08 8.06 -8.02
C LYS A 112 -12.22 7.02 -8.00
N ASN A 113 -12.56 6.42 -9.12
CA ASN A 113 -13.68 5.48 -9.25
C ASN A 113 -13.20 4.03 -9.38
N GLY A 114 -11.98 3.77 -9.88
CA GLY A 114 -11.48 2.40 -10.08
C GLY A 114 -10.35 2.31 -11.09
N ILE A 115 -10.28 1.19 -11.78
CA ILE A 115 -9.27 0.89 -12.79
C ILE A 115 -9.62 1.60 -14.11
N VAL A 116 -8.60 2.13 -14.78
CA VAL A 116 -8.68 2.72 -16.13
C VAL A 116 -7.71 1.98 -17.04
N THR A 117 -8.20 1.44 -18.16
CA THR A 117 -7.40 0.66 -19.11
C THR A 117 -8.04 0.66 -20.50
N GLU A 118 -7.23 0.34 -21.54
CA GLU A 118 -7.71 0.11 -22.92
C GLU A 118 -8.33 -1.28 -23.08
N VAL A 119 -7.96 -2.28 -22.26
CA VAL A 119 -8.35 -3.69 -22.38
C VAL A 119 -9.03 -4.19 -21.09
N PRO A 120 -10.30 -3.82 -20.86
CA PRO A 120 -10.99 -4.09 -19.59
C PRO A 120 -11.23 -5.58 -19.32
N ASP A 121 -11.29 -6.40 -20.39
CA ASP A 121 -11.61 -7.83 -20.30
C ASP A 121 -10.37 -8.72 -20.16
N ALA A 122 -9.17 -8.13 -20.08
CA ALA A 122 -7.94 -8.90 -19.87
C ALA A 122 -8.00 -9.64 -18.51
N PRO A 123 -7.60 -10.93 -18.47
CA PRO A 123 -7.81 -11.79 -17.30
C PRO A 123 -7.26 -11.18 -16.00
N TYR A 124 -6.07 -10.58 -16.04
CA TYR A 124 -5.43 -10.03 -14.86
C TYR A 124 -5.86 -8.59 -14.55
N VAL A 125 -6.49 -7.87 -15.49
CA VAL A 125 -7.23 -6.63 -15.20
C VAL A 125 -8.46 -6.96 -14.35
N LEU A 126 -9.19 -8.02 -14.72
CA LEU A 126 -10.34 -8.50 -13.94
C LEU A 126 -9.91 -9.06 -12.58
N GLU A 127 -8.74 -9.68 -12.49
CA GLU A 127 -8.18 -10.15 -11.20
C GLU A 127 -7.84 -8.97 -10.29
N GLU A 128 -7.22 -7.90 -10.81
CA GLU A 128 -6.94 -6.68 -10.05
C GLU A 128 -8.23 -6.01 -9.55
N ALA A 129 -9.26 -5.96 -10.42
CA ALA A 129 -10.58 -5.47 -10.05
C ALA A 129 -11.23 -6.30 -8.93
N ARG A 130 -11.09 -7.62 -9.01
CA ARG A 130 -11.61 -8.58 -8.01
C ARG A 130 -10.91 -8.42 -6.66
N ILE A 131 -9.55 -8.32 -6.68
CA ILE A 131 -8.74 -8.17 -5.46
C ILE A 131 -9.12 -6.90 -4.70
N ASN A 132 -9.27 -5.79 -5.44
CA ASN A 132 -9.54 -4.48 -4.84
C ASN A 132 -11.05 -4.20 -4.68
N LYS A 133 -11.92 -5.02 -5.26
CA LYS A 133 -13.40 -4.84 -5.30
C LYS A 133 -13.80 -3.49 -5.92
N ILE A 134 -13.14 -3.13 -7.02
CA ILE A 134 -13.34 -1.85 -7.72
C ILE A 134 -13.74 -2.09 -9.18
N PRO A 135 -14.51 -1.17 -9.80
CA PRO A 135 -14.93 -1.30 -11.19
C PRO A 135 -13.76 -1.05 -12.17
N VAL A 136 -13.95 -1.51 -13.41
CA VAL A 136 -13.04 -1.25 -14.52
C VAL A 136 -13.72 -0.32 -15.53
N ARG A 137 -13.03 0.74 -15.92
CA ARG A 137 -13.46 1.68 -16.96
C ARG A 137 -12.58 1.53 -18.20
N LYS A 138 -13.24 1.24 -19.34
CA LYS A 138 -12.59 1.22 -20.66
C LYS A 138 -12.31 2.64 -21.14
N VAL A 139 -11.14 2.83 -21.74
CA VAL A 139 -10.78 4.04 -22.50
C VAL A 139 -10.20 3.66 -23.85
N GLU A 140 -10.23 4.56 -24.82
CA GLU A 140 -9.70 4.28 -26.17
C GLU A 140 -8.19 4.53 -26.25
N ASN A 141 -7.65 5.46 -25.45
CA ASN A 141 -6.24 5.80 -25.41
C ASN A 141 -5.87 6.20 -23.97
N LEU A 142 -5.17 5.33 -23.28
CA LEU A 142 -4.84 5.54 -21.85
C LEU A 142 -3.98 6.78 -21.61
N PRO A 143 -2.90 7.04 -22.38
CA PRO A 143 -2.12 8.25 -22.22
C PRO A 143 -2.90 9.55 -22.42
N ALA A 144 -3.78 9.60 -23.41
CA ALA A 144 -4.61 10.77 -23.68
C ALA A 144 -5.69 11.00 -22.61
N GLU A 145 -6.19 9.93 -22.00
CA GLU A 145 -7.20 9.99 -20.93
C GLU A 145 -6.61 10.46 -19.61
N VAL A 146 -5.35 10.11 -19.30
CA VAL A 146 -4.71 10.44 -18.03
C VAL A 146 -4.25 11.90 -18.03
N THR A 147 -5.20 12.81 -17.77
CA THR A 147 -4.98 14.26 -17.63
C THR A 147 -4.83 14.69 -16.17
N TYR A 148 -4.77 13.76 -15.24
CA TYR A 148 -4.69 13.94 -13.79
C TYR A 148 -3.46 13.21 -13.23
N PRO A 149 -2.95 13.61 -12.05
CA PRO A 149 -1.82 12.92 -11.43
C PRO A 149 -2.18 11.48 -11.05
N ILE A 150 -1.46 10.51 -11.60
CA ILE A 150 -1.51 9.10 -11.20
C ILE A 150 -0.30 8.77 -10.32
N ASN A 151 -0.36 7.66 -9.57
CA ASN A 151 0.72 7.25 -8.67
C ASN A 151 1.51 6.05 -9.21
N LYS A 152 0.88 5.23 -10.04
CA LYS A 152 1.53 4.08 -10.72
C LYS A 152 0.83 3.74 -12.02
N LEU A 153 1.58 3.09 -12.91
CA LEU A 153 1.06 2.23 -13.96
C LEU A 153 1.32 0.78 -13.54
N LEU A 154 0.31 -0.07 -13.65
CA LEU A 154 0.42 -1.51 -13.45
C LEU A 154 0.35 -2.18 -14.81
N LEU A 155 1.31 -3.06 -15.11
CA LEU A 155 1.30 -3.86 -16.32
C LEU A 155 0.87 -5.28 -15.97
N THR A 156 0.03 -5.86 -16.81
CA THR A 156 -0.46 -7.24 -16.64
C THR A 156 -0.21 -8.08 -17.87
N GLY A 157 0.14 -9.35 -17.69
CA GLY A 157 0.40 -10.26 -18.81
C GLY A 157 0.54 -11.71 -18.37
N ASP A 158 0.89 -12.59 -19.32
CA ASP A 158 1.12 -13.99 -19.04
C ASP A 158 2.27 -14.16 -18.02
N PRO A 159 2.06 -14.89 -16.91
CA PRO A 159 3.10 -15.14 -15.89
C PRO A 159 4.41 -15.71 -16.45
N ALA A 160 4.36 -16.44 -17.58
CA ALA A 160 5.56 -16.99 -18.21
C ALA A 160 6.45 -15.91 -18.84
N ASP A 161 5.85 -14.83 -19.35
CA ASP A 161 6.55 -13.75 -20.05
C ASP A 161 6.98 -12.61 -19.10
N MET A 162 6.26 -12.42 -18.01
CA MET A 162 6.45 -11.27 -17.10
C MET A 162 7.85 -11.13 -16.52
N PRO A 163 8.61 -12.21 -16.17
CA PRO A 163 9.99 -12.06 -15.71
C PRO A 163 10.90 -11.39 -16.75
N HIS A 164 10.74 -11.76 -18.04
CA HIS A 164 11.51 -11.18 -19.14
C HIS A 164 11.09 -9.73 -19.41
N VAL A 165 9.79 -9.46 -19.41
CA VAL A 165 9.25 -8.10 -19.58
C VAL A 165 9.73 -7.16 -18.46
N GLU A 166 9.77 -7.65 -17.22
CA GLU A 166 10.30 -6.90 -16.07
C GLU A 166 11.76 -6.49 -16.30
N GLU A 167 12.62 -7.44 -16.71
CA GLU A 167 14.04 -7.19 -16.96
C GLU A 167 14.25 -6.12 -18.05
N LEU A 168 13.55 -6.25 -19.17
CA LEU A 168 13.61 -5.30 -20.27
C LEU A 168 13.12 -3.90 -19.85
N MET A 169 12.04 -3.85 -19.09
CA MET A 169 11.50 -2.61 -18.58
C MET A 169 12.44 -1.92 -17.59
N GLN A 170 13.10 -2.69 -16.70
CA GLN A 170 14.11 -2.17 -15.79
C GLN A 170 15.32 -1.59 -16.56
N GLN A 171 15.68 -2.16 -17.69
CA GLN A 171 16.74 -1.62 -18.55
C GLN A 171 16.31 -0.34 -19.27
N GLU A 172 15.12 -0.32 -19.89
CA GLU A 172 14.60 0.81 -20.68
C GLU A 172 14.35 2.05 -19.81
N PHE A 173 13.82 1.85 -18.62
CA PHE A 173 13.46 2.93 -17.68
C PHE A 173 14.43 3.06 -16.49
N ALA A 174 15.66 2.56 -16.64
CA ALA A 174 16.71 2.66 -15.61
C ALA A 174 16.92 4.10 -15.16
N GLY A 175 16.92 4.32 -13.84
CA GLY A 175 17.10 5.65 -13.26
C GLY A 175 15.93 6.63 -13.46
N LYS A 176 14.80 6.18 -14.04
CA LYS A 176 13.60 6.99 -14.26
C LYS A 176 12.41 6.49 -13.44
N LEU A 177 12.24 5.17 -13.32
CA LEU A 177 11.14 4.53 -12.60
C LEU A 177 11.64 3.43 -11.67
N SER A 178 10.91 3.22 -10.60
CA SER A 178 10.98 2.01 -9.78
C SER A 178 10.09 0.95 -10.42
N ILE A 179 10.66 -0.21 -10.75
CA ILE A 179 9.96 -1.29 -11.46
C ILE A 179 10.20 -2.57 -10.68
N CYS A 180 9.11 -3.21 -10.26
CA CYS A 180 9.16 -4.48 -9.55
C CYS A 180 7.91 -5.32 -9.83
N ARG A 181 8.09 -6.63 -9.79
CA ARG A 181 6.97 -7.57 -9.90
C ARG A 181 6.35 -7.82 -8.53
N SER A 182 5.04 -7.51 -8.40
CA SER A 182 4.28 -7.72 -7.16
C SER A 182 3.49 -9.05 -7.16
N ALA A 183 3.24 -9.62 -8.33
CA ALA A 183 2.65 -10.93 -8.51
C ALA A 183 3.22 -11.58 -9.78
N PRO A 184 3.05 -12.89 -10.01
CA PRO A 184 3.54 -13.53 -11.24
C PRO A 184 3.10 -12.83 -12.53
N PHE A 185 1.95 -12.17 -12.51
CA PHE A 185 1.28 -11.52 -13.64
C PHE A 185 1.21 -9.99 -13.53
N PHE A 186 1.83 -9.37 -12.50
CA PHE A 186 1.83 -7.92 -12.28
C PHE A 186 3.24 -7.34 -12.21
N ILE A 187 3.53 -6.32 -13.02
CA ILE A 187 4.70 -5.43 -12.89
C ILE A 187 4.20 -4.05 -12.48
N GLU A 188 4.63 -3.59 -11.32
CA GLU A 188 4.38 -2.24 -10.83
C GLU A 188 5.44 -1.28 -11.33
N THR A 189 5.01 -0.13 -11.83
CA THR A 189 5.89 0.97 -12.21
C THR A 189 5.51 2.21 -11.42
N MET A 190 6.47 2.76 -10.71
CA MET A 190 6.26 3.88 -9.78
C MET A 190 7.38 4.92 -9.91
N PRO A 191 7.19 6.15 -9.42
CA PRO A 191 8.27 7.10 -9.31
C PRO A 191 9.43 6.56 -8.45
N LEU A 192 10.66 7.00 -8.72
CA LEU A 192 11.81 6.62 -7.91
C LEU A 192 11.71 7.13 -6.47
N GLY A 193 12.25 6.35 -5.54
CA GLY A 193 12.35 6.71 -4.13
C GLY A 193 11.03 6.72 -3.37
N VAL A 194 9.96 6.18 -3.96
CA VAL A 194 8.68 5.98 -3.29
C VAL A 194 8.70 4.68 -2.52
N GLY A 195 8.40 4.77 -1.24
CA GLY A 195 8.30 3.64 -0.32
C GLY A 195 7.34 3.94 0.83
N LYS A 196 6.87 2.90 1.52
CA LYS A 196 6.04 3.08 2.72
C LYS A 196 6.79 3.89 3.80
N ASP A 197 8.09 3.63 3.96
CA ASP A 197 8.99 4.30 4.88
C ASP A 197 9.17 5.79 4.57
N THR A 198 9.53 6.11 3.33
CA THR A 198 9.77 7.50 2.92
C THR A 198 8.54 8.38 3.10
N SER A 199 7.36 7.87 2.77
CA SER A 199 6.11 8.60 2.95
C SER A 199 5.67 8.67 4.41
N LEU A 200 5.93 7.63 5.22
CA LEU A 200 5.72 7.69 6.67
C LEU A 200 6.65 8.71 7.33
N GLU A 201 7.91 8.84 6.91
CA GLU A 201 8.80 9.90 7.41
C GLU A 201 8.24 11.30 7.14
N ILE A 202 7.72 11.55 5.93
CA ILE A 202 7.08 12.83 5.60
C ILE A 202 5.88 13.09 6.52
N LEU A 203 5.02 12.08 6.73
CA LEU A 203 3.88 12.18 7.62
C LEU A 203 4.29 12.47 9.07
N LEU A 204 5.30 11.76 9.58
CA LEU A 204 5.81 11.96 10.94
C LEU A 204 6.33 13.39 11.11
N ARG A 205 7.17 13.86 10.19
CA ARG A 205 7.69 15.26 10.21
C ARG A 205 6.57 16.29 10.18
N ALA A 206 5.55 16.10 9.33
CA ALA A 206 4.40 17.00 9.27
C ALA A 206 3.60 17.05 10.59
N LYS A 207 3.62 15.95 11.38
CA LYS A 207 3.00 15.88 12.71
C LYS A 207 3.92 16.29 13.86
N GLY A 208 5.17 16.73 13.60
CA GLY A 208 6.16 17.05 14.63
C GLY A 208 6.65 15.81 15.42
N LEU A 209 6.59 14.62 14.78
CA LEU A 209 6.97 13.33 15.35
C LEU A 209 8.25 12.79 14.72
N THR A 210 8.83 11.79 15.36
CA THR A 210 10.03 11.08 14.91
C THR A 210 9.73 9.59 14.72
N PRO A 211 10.58 8.81 14.04
CA PRO A 211 10.45 7.36 13.96
C PRO A 211 10.27 6.65 15.30
N ALA A 212 10.80 7.19 16.41
CA ALA A 212 10.60 6.65 17.76
C ALA A 212 9.13 6.64 18.22
N ASN A 213 8.27 7.46 17.58
CA ASN A 213 6.83 7.53 17.84
C ASN A 213 5.99 6.63 16.92
N LEU A 214 6.64 5.91 16.01
CA LEU A 214 6.00 5.00 15.06
C LEU A 214 6.08 3.56 15.56
N MET A 215 4.95 2.88 15.56
CA MET A 215 4.85 1.42 15.54
C MET A 215 4.38 1.00 14.15
N ALA A 216 5.00 -0.02 13.55
CA ALA A 216 4.64 -0.52 12.23
C ALA A 216 4.49 -2.04 12.27
N CYS A 217 3.43 -2.58 11.64
CA CYS A 217 3.19 -4.02 11.48
C CYS A 217 3.18 -4.37 9.99
N GLY A 218 3.84 -5.47 9.62
CA GLY A 218 3.94 -5.93 8.25
C GLY A 218 4.40 -7.37 8.13
N ASP A 219 4.27 -7.93 6.92
CA ASP A 219 4.69 -9.31 6.62
C ASP A 219 5.48 -9.44 5.31
N GLY A 220 5.30 -8.53 4.36
CA GLY A 220 5.88 -8.58 3.03
C GLY A 220 7.20 -7.83 2.85
N TRP A 221 7.86 -8.07 1.72
CA TRP A 221 9.10 -7.37 1.35
C TRP A 221 8.93 -5.85 1.26
N ASN A 222 7.78 -5.37 0.80
CA ASN A 222 7.44 -3.95 0.70
C ASN A 222 7.24 -3.29 2.08
N ASP A 223 7.14 -4.09 3.15
CA ASP A 223 7.01 -3.62 4.53
C ASP A 223 8.36 -3.46 5.23
N LEU A 224 9.38 -4.20 4.75
CA LEU A 224 10.70 -4.23 5.37
C LEU A 224 11.25 -2.81 5.66
N PRO A 225 11.18 -1.84 4.72
CA PRO A 225 11.65 -0.49 5.00
C PRO A 225 10.88 0.21 6.13
N MET A 226 9.56 0.09 6.19
CA MET A 226 8.78 0.72 7.27
C MET A 226 8.99 0.02 8.63
N ILE A 227 9.23 -1.30 8.64
CA ILE A 227 9.58 -2.06 9.84
C ILE A 227 10.93 -1.61 10.39
N CYS A 228 11.93 -1.41 9.52
CA CYS A 228 13.25 -0.88 9.90
C CYS A 228 13.20 0.57 10.38
N LEU A 229 12.34 1.40 9.78
CA LEU A 229 12.16 2.80 10.16
C LEU A 229 11.55 2.95 11.55
N ALA A 230 10.59 2.11 11.90
CA ALA A 230 9.77 2.28 13.08
C ALA A 230 10.55 2.12 14.40
N GLY A 231 10.22 2.94 15.40
CA GLY A 231 10.69 2.74 16.76
C GLY A 231 10.22 1.43 17.40
N MET A 232 9.18 0.82 16.84
CA MET A 232 8.71 -0.55 17.09
C MET A 232 8.26 -1.18 15.78
N GLY A 233 9.16 -1.90 15.12
CA GLY A 233 8.84 -2.75 13.99
C GLY A 233 8.31 -4.11 14.46
N VAL A 234 7.12 -4.49 14.03
CA VAL A 234 6.46 -5.74 14.38
C VAL A 234 6.28 -6.59 13.13
N ALA A 235 6.90 -7.76 13.10
CA ALA A 235 6.68 -8.75 12.06
C ALA A 235 5.53 -9.69 12.44
N MET A 236 4.68 -10.00 11.47
CA MET A 236 3.63 -11.00 11.62
C MET A 236 4.21 -12.42 11.68
N GLY A 237 3.52 -13.35 12.31
CA GLY A 237 3.91 -14.77 12.38
C GLY A 237 4.08 -15.43 11.01
N ASN A 238 3.29 -15.01 10.03
CA ASN A 238 3.37 -15.41 8.62
C ASN A 238 4.37 -14.60 7.78
N ALA A 239 5.08 -13.60 8.36
CA ALA A 239 5.96 -12.71 7.62
C ALA A 239 7.15 -13.43 6.96
N GLN A 240 7.67 -12.82 5.89
CA GLN A 240 8.87 -13.26 5.20
C GLN A 240 10.09 -13.27 6.14
N PRO A 241 11.04 -14.24 5.98
CA PRO A 241 12.18 -14.36 6.89
C PRO A 241 12.98 -13.06 7.09
N PRO A 242 13.27 -12.22 6.06
CA PRO A 242 13.97 -10.97 6.27
C PRO A 242 13.20 -9.93 7.08
N VAL A 243 11.86 -9.90 6.95
CA VAL A 243 11.00 -9.02 7.75
C VAL A 243 11.03 -9.43 9.22
N LYS A 244 10.95 -10.75 9.50
CA LYS A 244 11.11 -11.29 10.87
C LYS A 244 12.47 -10.97 11.47
N ALA A 245 13.54 -11.05 10.67
CA ALA A 245 14.90 -10.79 11.14
C ALA A 245 15.16 -9.31 11.47
N ALA A 246 14.48 -8.40 10.79
CA ALA A 246 14.61 -6.95 10.97
C ALA A 246 13.71 -6.38 12.07
N ALA A 247 12.64 -7.08 12.45
CA ALA A 247 11.65 -6.58 13.39
C ALA A 247 12.14 -6.58 14.84
N ASN A 248 11.64 -5.64 15.65
CA ASN A 248 11.87 -5.59 17.09
C ASN A 248 11.03 -6.61 17.85
N TYR A 249 9.90 -7.02 17.27
CA TYR A 249 8.97 -7.96 17.88
C TYR A 249 8.31 -8.86 16.82
N LEU A 250 8.15 -10.13 17.17
CA LEU A 250 7.39 -11.11 16.40
C LEU A 250 6.06 -11.36 17.09
N THR A 251 4.95 -11.06 16.43
CA THR A 251 3.60 -11.33 16.91
C THR A 251 3.03 -12.62 16.31
N ALA A 252 1.77 -12.97 16.60
CA ALA A 252 1.05 -14.04 15.94
C ALA A 252 0.83 -13.73 14.45
N ASP A 253 0.37 -14.69 13.68
CA ASP A 253 0.00 -14.46 12.28
C ASP A 253 -1.32 -13.69 12.15
N ASN A 254 -1.68 -13.36 10.92
CA ASN A 254 -2.88 -12.59 10.60
C ASN A 254 -4.20 -13.33 10.89
N ASP A 255 -4.20 -14.67 10.93
CA ASP A 255 -5.37 -15.45 11.28
C ASP A 255 -5.56 -15.61 12.81
N HIS A 256 -4.53 -15.25 13.59
CA HIS A 256 -4.51 -15.36 15.06
C HIS A 256 -4.36 -14.01 15.76
N ASP A 257 -5.00 -12.95 15.23
CA ASP A 257 -5.07 -11.60 15.83
C ASP A 257 -3.72 -10.91 16.06
N GLY A 258 -2.68 -11.23 15.27
CA GLY A 258 -1.32 -10.74 15.52
C GLY A 258 -1.21 -9.22 15.68
N VAL A 259 -1.93 -8.42 14.87
CA VAL A 259 -1.99 -6.95 15.03
C VAL A 259 -2.67 -6.56 16.33
N GLY A 260 -3.81 -7.17 16.66
CA GLY A 260 -4.55 -6.91 17.89
C GLY A 260 -3.69 -7.14 19.15
N LEU A 261 -3.01 -8.30 19.20
CA LEU A 261 -2.10 -8.67 20.28
C LEU A 261 -0.95 -7.66 20.44
N ALA A 262 -0.35 -7.22 19.34
CA ALA A 262 0.72 -6.24 19.36
C ALA A 262 0.24 -4.87 19.85
N VAL A 263 -0.95 -4.42 19.42
CA VAL A 263 -1.58 -3.17 19.87
C VAL A 263 -1.92 -3.23 21.35
N GLU A 264 -2.54 -4.31 21.81
CA GLU A 264 -2.83 -4.51 23.23
C GLU A 264 -1.56 -4.41 24.07
N LYS A 265 -0.47 -5.08 23.63
CA LYS A 265 0.79 -5.13 24.37
C LYS A 265 1.51 -3.78 24.45
N PHE A 266 1.65 -3.08 23.32
CA PHE A 266 2.55 -1.93 23.20
C PHE A 266 1.84 -0.57 23.23
N ILE A 267 0.52 -0.53 23.05
CA ILE A 267 -0.26 0.70 23.01
C ILE A 267 -1.28 0.75 24.14
N LEU A 268 -2.04 -0.33 24.34
CA LEU A 268 -3.15 -0.30 25.31
C LEU A 268 -2.70 -0.62 26.74
N ASN A 269 -1.72 -1.49 26.94
CA ASN A 269 -1.19 -1.90 28.25
C ASN A 269 0.06 -1.10 28.67
N GLU A 270 0.44 -0.03 27.94
CA GLU A 270 1.39 0.94 28.52
C GLU A 270 0.76 1.52 29.81
N GLU A 271 1.33 1.17 30.97
CA GLU A 271 0.99 1.84 32.23
C GLU A 271 1.26 3.34 32.06
N THR A 272 0.24 4.15 32.33
CA THR A 272 0.28 5.62 32.28
C THR A 272 1.27 6.20 33.30
#